data_3a554655925979d0947f7f2e49482455
#
_entry.id   3a554655925979d0947f7f2e49482455
#
_cell.length_a   1.000
_cell.length_b   1.000
_cell.length_c   1.000
_cell.angle_alpha   90.00
_cell.angle_beta   90.00
_cell.angle_gamma   90.00
#
_symmetry.space_group_name_H-M   'P 1'
#
loop_
_entity.id
_entity.type
_entity.pdbx_description
1 polymer ?
#
loop_
_entity_poly.entity_id
_entity_poly.type
_entity_poly.pdbx_seq_one_letter_code
_entity_poly.pdbx_strand_id
1 'polypeptide(L)'
;YFKAHELDVIILGRRRADGNYVGRNSNIYTDGKGVTRFSPLAAWKHEHILAYIHYHQLPLPPIYGWKNGYLCGTHPWPARQWTGSIENGWREVYDIDPGIVLAAAEKIDSARAFLKEVQA
;
A
#
# COMPACT_ATOMS: atom_id res chain seq x y z
N TYR A 1 13.73 -2.38 -16.80
CA TYR A 1 14.03 -1.00 -16.38
C TYR A 1 15.43 -0.90 -15.78
N PHE A 2 15.75 -1.65 -14.71
CA PHE A 2 17.06 -1.57 -14.00
C PHE A 2 18.27 -1.79 -14.91
N LYS A 3 18.24 -2.83 -15.75
CA LYS A 3 19.31 -3.11 -16.71
C LYS A 3 19.47 -2.00 -17.77
N ALA A 4 18.37 -1.47 -18.28
CA ALA A 4 18.38 -0.44 -19.31
C ALA A 4 18.92 0.90 -18.79
N HIS A 5 18.89 1.13 -17.49
CA HIS A 5 19.36 2.35 -16.84
C HIS A 5 20.60 2.13 -15.94
N GLU A 6 21.20 0.94 -16.01
CA GLU A 6 22.39 0.57 -15.21
C GLU A 6 22.22 0.83 -13.71
N LEU A 7 20.99 0.62 -13.21
CA LEU A 7 20.67 0.81 -11.80
C LEU A 7 21.00 -0.45 -11.01
N ASP A 8 21.80 -0.31 -9.97
CA ASP A 8 22.24 -1.39 -9.09
C ASP A 8 21.67 -1.28 -7.66
N VAL A 9 21.11 -0.14 -7.30
CA VAL A 9 20.53 0.13 -5.98
C VAL A 9 19.11 0.69 -6.12
N ILE A 10 18.22 0.21 -5.25
CA ILE A 10 16.89 0.79 -5.06
C ILE A 10 16.63 1.09 -3.58
N ILE A 11 16.15 2.29 -3.29
CA ILE A 11 15.72 2.70 -1.95
C ILE A 11 14.21 2.50 -1.85
N LEU A 12 13.76 1.78 -0.81
CA LEU A 12 12.37 1.37 -0.63
C LEU A 12 11.84 1.84 0.73
N GLY A 13 10.60 2.32 0.77
CA GLY A 13 9.88 2.62 2.00
C GLY A 13 9.38 1.39 2.78
N ARG A 14 9.97 0.22 2.56
CA ARG A 14 9.55 -1.03 3.20
C ARG A 14 9.89 -1.07 4.68
N ARG A 15 8.98 -1.65 5.48
CA ARG A 15 9.17 -1.84 6.92
C ARG A 15 8.85 -3.29 7.31
N ARG A 16 9.49 -3.78 8.38
CA ARG A 16 9.13 -5.08 8.98
C ARG A 16 7.71 -5.06 9.55
N ALA A 17 7.30 -3.92 10.09
CA ALA A 17 5.96 -3.73 10.64
C ALA A 17 4.83 -3.94 9.60
N ASP A 18 5.12 -3.77 8.31
CA ASP A 18 4.17 -4.02 7.21
C ASP A 18 4.26 -5.47 6.67
N GLY A 19 5.03 -6.35 7.31
CA GLY A 19 5.25 -7.72 6.84
C GLY A 19 6.20 -7.84 5.64
N ASN A 20 6.87 -6.76 5.27
CA ASN A 20 7.79 -6.77 4.14
C ASN A 20 9.16 -7.38 4.52
N TYR A 21 9.74 -8.11 3.57
CA TYR A 21 11.14 -8.50 3.68
C TYR A 21 12.05 -7.29 3.41
N VAL A 22 12.95 -7.01 4.33
CA VAL A 22 13.86 -5.85 4.28
C VAL A 22 15.34 -6.26 4.45
N GLY A 23 15.62 -7.56 4.57
CA GLY A 23 16.90 -8.14 4.90
C GLY A 23 16.86 -8.92 6.22
N ARG A 24 17.71 -9.93 6.37
CA ARG A 24 17.65 -10.85 7.52
C ARG A 24 18.03 -10.17 8.84
N ASN A 25 19.19 -9.52 8.87
CA ASN A 25 19.74 -8.86 10.06
C ASN A 25 20.13 -7.40 9.81
N SER A 26 19.62 -6.83 8.73
CA SER A 26 19.92 -5.46 8.32
C SER A 26 18.74 -4.86 7.55
N ASN A 27 18.90 -3.66 7.08
CA ASN A 27 17.94 -2.97 6.21
C ASN A 27 18.37 -2.93 4.74
N ILE A 28 19.38 -3.75 4.39
CA ILE A 28 19.94 -3.83 3.04
C ILE A 28 20.15 -5.30 2.65
N TYR A 29 19.90 -5.64 1.40
CA TYR A 29 20.19 -6.95 0.81
C TYR A 29 20.28 -6.84 -0.70
N THR A 30 20.99 -7.78 -1.32
CA THR A 30 21.00 -7.93 -2.78
C THR A 30 20.06 -9.06 -3.18
N ASP A 31 19.16 -8.81 -4.12
CA ASP A 31 18.22 -9.80 -4.60
C ASP A 31 18.87 -10.76 -5.63
N GLY A 32 18.14 -11.81 -6.02
CA GLY A 32 18.60 -12.80 -6.98
C GLY A 32 18.91 -12.27 -8.40
N LYS A 33 18.58 -11.00 -8.66
CA LYS A 33 18.89 -10.29 -9.93
C LYS A 33 20.09 -9.38 -9.81
N GLY A 34 20.78 -9.37 -8.67
CA GLY A 34 21.94 -8.52 -8.41
C GLY A 34 21.59 -7.07 -8.03
N VAL A 35 20.31 -6.75 -7.80
CA VAL A 35 19.90 -5.40 -7.39
C VAL A 35 19.96 -5.27 -5.87
N THR A 36 20.69 -4.27 -5.38
CA THR A 36 20.75 -3.96 -3.96
C THR A 36 19.50 -3.20 -3.53
N ARG A 37 18.81 -3.71 -2.51
CA ARG A 37 17.60 -3.12 -1.94
C ARG A 37 17.90 -2.57 -0.55
N PHE A 38 17.69 -1.28 -0.39
CA PHE A 38 17.91 -0.56 0.86
C PHE A 38 16.58 -0.01 1.40
N SER A 39 16.26 -0.35 2.63
CA SER A 39 15.03 0.07 3.31
C SER A 39 15.36 0.87 4.57
N PRO A 40 15.55 2.19 4.46
CA PRO A 40 15.96 3.03 5.60
C PRO A 40 14.95 3.01 6.74
N LEU A 41 13.67 2.78 6.45
CA LEU A 41 12.58 2.75 7.43
C LEU A 41 12.30 1.35 8.00
N ALA A 42 13.17 0.36 7.73
CA ALA A 42 12.94 -1.06 8.05
C ALA A 42 12.50 -1.34 9.49
N ALA A 43 13.05 -0.60 10.45
CA ALA A 43 12.75 -0.76 11.88
C ALA A 43 11.66 0.19 12.41
N TRP A 44 11.14 1.07 11.57
CA TRP A 44 10.14 2.04 11.99
C TRP A 44 8.79 1.37 12.20
N LYS A 45 8.15 1.69 13.30
CA LYS A 45 6.78 1.30 13.60
C LYS A 45 5.79 2.29 12.99
N HIS A 46 4.52 1.93 13.01
CA HIS A 46 3.45 2.80 12.50
C HIS A 46 3.40 4.14 13.21
N GLU A 47 3.44 4.12 14.53
CA GLU A 47 3.47 5.33 15.37
C GLU A 47 4.66 6.25 15.05
N HIS A 48 5.83 5.69 14.69
CA HIS A 48 6.98 6.52 14.31
C HIS A 48 6.73 7.28 13.01
N ILE A 49 6.11 6.63 12.03
CA ILE A 49 5.75 7.27 10.75
C ILE A 49 4.73 8.40 10.97
N LEU A 50 3.68 8.12 11.74
CA LEU A 50 2.66 9.13 12.03
C LEU A 50 3.22 10.31 12.82
N ALA A 51 4.07 10.04 13.82
CA ALA A 51 4.74 11.09 14.60
C ALA A 51 5.65 11.97 13.72
N TYR A 52 6.40 11.35 12.80
CA TYR A 52 7.25 12.06 11.85
C TYR A 52 6.43 12.96 10.90
N ILE A 53 5.35 12.41 10.34
CA ILE A 53 4.43 13.15 9.46
C ILE A 53 3.83 14.34 10.21
N HIS A 54 3.37 14.13 11.45
CA HIS A 54 2.79 15.18 12.28
C HIS A 54 3.82 16.26 12.63
N TYR A 55 5.00 15.86 13.09
CA TYR A 55 6.06 16.80 13.48
C TYR A 55 6.51 17.70 12.33
N HIS A 56 6.66 17.12 11.13
CA HIS A 56 7.09 17.86 9.94
C HIS A 56 5.91 18.46 9.16
N GLN A 57 4.67 18.31 9.64
CA GLN A 57 3.45 18.83 9.00
C GLN A 57 3.33 18.37 7.53
N LEU A 58 3.71 17.11 7.26
CA LEU A 58 3.63 16.56 5.92
C LEU A 58 2.16 16.31 5.55
N PRO A 59 1.74 16.63 4.32
CA PRO A 59 0.38 16.36 3.88
C PRO A 59 0.12 14.85 3.81
N LEU A 60 -1.00 14.43 4.38
CA LEU A 60 -1.48 13.06 4.25
C LEU A 60 -2.36 12.92 3.00
N PRO A 61 -2.24 11.82 2.25
CA PRO A 61 -3.20 11.47 1.22
C PRO A 61 -4.62 11.39 1.80
N PRO A 62 -5.65 11.79 1.03
CA PRO A 62 -7.05 11.77 1.50
C PRO A 62 -7.53 10.44 2.06
N ILE A 63 -6.97 9.34 1.58
CA ILE A 63 -7.29 7.98 2.01
C ILE A 63 -7.08 7.75 3.52
N TYR A 64 -6.18 8.48 4.16
CA TYR A 64 -6.02 8.41 5.62
C TYR A 64 -7.19 9.00 6.40
N GLY A 65 -8.01 9.83 5.77
CA GLY A 65 -9.28 10.32 6.32
C GLY A 65 -10.44 9.34 6.19
N TRP A 66 -10.28 8.22 5.50
CA TRP A 66 -11.30 7.19 5.37
C TRP A 66 -11.49 6.43 6.68
N LYS A 67 -12.67 5.82 6.84
CA LYS A 67 -13.07 5.13 8.07
C LYS A 67 -12.00 4.20 8.66
N ASN A 68 -11.30 3.45 7.81
CA ASN A 68 -10.26 2.51 8.21
C ASN A 68 -8.84 2.97 7.81
N GLY A 69 -8.69 4.22 7.43
CA GLY A 69 -7.44 4.75 6.87
C GLY A 69 -6.22 4.60 7.78
N TYR A 70 -6.40 4.68 9.09
CA TYR A 70 -5.33 4.50 10.06
C TYR A 70 -5.17 3.05 10.54
N LEU A 71 -6.16 2.21 10.37
CA LEU A 71 -6.13 0.84 10.85
C LEU A 71 -5.21 -0.04 10.02
N CYS A 72 -5.02 0.25 8.73
CA CYS A 72 -4.11 -0.47 7.84
C CYS A 72 -2.66 0.00 7.94
N GLY A 73 -2.33 0.72 8.96
CA GLY A 73 -1.00 1.25 9.10
C GLY A 73 -0.71 2.26 8.00
N THR A 74 0.33 2.04 7.22
CA THR A 74 0.70 2.90 6.10
C THR A 74 0.33 2.30 4.73
N HIS A 75 -0.50 1.27 4.70
CA HIS A 75 -1.05 0.73 3.47
C HIS A 75 -2.25 1.58 3.02
N PRO A 76 -2.20 2.14 1.81
CA PRO A 76 -3.24 3.06 1.36
C PRO A 76 -4.50 2.37 0.85
N TRP A 77 -4.49 1.06 0.66
CA TRP A 77 -5.58 0.37 0.01
C TRP A 77 -6.27 -0.61 0.96
N PRO A 78 -7.58 -0.63 1.04
CA PRO A 78 -8.35 -1.65 1.73
C PRO A 78 -8.21 -2.98 0.97
N ALA A 79 -7.00 -3.51 0.97
CA ALA A 79 -6.65 -4.69 0.25
C ALA A 79 -7.12 -5.94 0.99
N ARG A 80 -7.03 -7.06 0.32
CA ARG A 80 -7.40 -8.39 0.78
C ARG A 80 -6.88 -8.76 2.17
N GLN A 81 -5.66 -8.34 2.53
CA GLN A 81 -5.06 -8.57 3.85
C GLN A 81 -5.82 -7.90 5.00
N TRP A 82 -6.59 -6.91 4.69
CA TRP A 82 -7.20 -5.97 5.56
C TRP A 82 -8.72 -6.16 5.65
N THR A 83 -9.38 -6.24 4.50
CA THR A 83 -10.82 -6.42 4.41
C THR A 83 -11.25 -7.88 4.42
N GLY A 84 -10.30 -8.83 4.33
CA GLY A 84 -10.54 -10.26 4.28
C GLY A 84 -10.90 -10.79 2.89
N SER A 85 -11.46 -9.96 2.00
CA SER A 85 -11.77 -10.33 0.63
C SER A 85 -11.67 -9.15 -0.33
N ILE A 86 -11.61 -9.43 -1.62
CA ILE A 86 -11.63 -8.41 -2.67
C ILE A 86 -12.97 -7.69 -2.69
N GLU A 87 -14.07 -8.40 -2.51
CA GLU A 87 -15.43 -7.85 -2.49
C GLU A 87 -15.61 -6.87 -1.34
N ASN A 88 -15.14 -7.21 -0.14
CA ASN A 88 -15.15 -6.29 1.00
C ASN A 88 -14.31 -5.04 0.74
N GLY A 89 -13.17 -5.18 0.05
CA GLY A 89 -12.35 -4.05 -0.38
C GLY A 89 -13.09 -3.13 -1.34
N TRP A 90 -13.77 -3.68 -2.36
CA TRP A 90 -14.59 -2.89 -3.28
C TRP A 90 -15.76 -2.23 -2.58
N ARG A 91 -16.40 -2.92 -1.64
CA ARG A 91 -17.52 -2.35 -0.85
C ARG A 91 -17.07 -1.15 -0.04
N GLU A 92 -15.91 -1.25 0.65
CA GLU A 92 -15.38 -0.12 1.42
C GLU A 92 -15.13 1.11 0.53
N VAL A 93 -14.53 0.91 -0.65
CA VAL A 93 -14.32 2.01 -1.60
C VAL A 93 -15.64 2.55 -2.15
N TYR A 94 -16.59 1.66 -2.44
CA TYR A 94 -17.92 2.05 -2.94
C TYR A 94 -18.70 2.88 -1.93
N ASP A 95 -18.60 2.53 -0.64
CA ASP A 95 -19.25 3.27 0.45
C ASP A 95 -18.66 4.68 0.64
N ILE A 96 -17.41 4.88 0.24
CA ILE A 96 -16.70 6.16 0.30
C ILE A 96 -17.01 7.00 -0.94
N ASP A 97 -16.81 6.43 -2.12
CA ASP A 97 -17.05 7.06 -3.43
C ASP A 97 -17.36 5.99 -4.49
N PRO A 98 -18.64 5.80 -4.83
CA PRO A 98 -19.07 4.89 -5.89
C PRO A 98 -18.41 5.18 -7.26
N GLY A 99 -18.09 6.44 -7.54
CA GLY A 99 -17.47 6.84 -8.80
C GLY A 99 -16.11 6.20 -9.04
N ILE A 100 -15.34 5.97 -7.98
CA ILE A 100 -14.03 5.28 -8.06
C ILE A 100 -14.24 3.83 -8.55
N VAL A 101 -15.23 3.14 -8.00
CA VAL A 101 -15.50 1.74 -8.37
C VAL A 101 -16.07 1.64 -9.78
N LEU A 102 -16.93 2.59 -10.18
CA LEU A 102 -17.44 2.67 -11.55
C LEU A 102 -16.31 2.85 -12.57
N ALA A 103 -15.39 3.80 -12.32
CA ALA A 103 -14.24 4.01 -13.17
C ALA A 103 -13.29 2.79 -13.20
N ALA A 104 -13.08 2.15 -12.05
CA ALA A 104 -12.27 0.94 -11.96
C ALA A 104 -12.87 -0.23 -12.75
N ALA A 105 -14.20 -0.36 -12.77
CA ALA A 105 -14.89 -1.45 -13.48
C ALA A 105 -14.71 -1.41 -15.01
N GLU A 106 -14.33 -0.29 -15.57
CA GLU A 106 -13.99 -0.21 -16.99
C GLU A 106 -12.78 -1.09 -17.36
N LYS A 107 -11.84 -1.28 -16.40
CA LYS A 107 -10.56 -1.96 -16.63
C LYS A 107 -10.30 -3.15 -15.71
N ILE A 108 -11.03 -3.27 -14.60
CA ILE A 108 -10.77 -4.27 -13.56
C ILE A 108 -11.97 -5.21 -13.40
N ASP A 109 -11.77 -6.49 -13.71
CA ASP A 109 -12.85 -7.48 -13.69
C ASP A 109 -13.48 -7.68 -12.30
N SER A 110 -12.69 -7.65 -11.23
CA SER A 110 -13.21 -7.79 -9.87
C SER A 110 -14.10 -6.63 -9.45
N ALA A 111 -13.81 -5.41 -9.90
CA ALA A 111 -14.68 -4.25 -9.69
C ALA A 111 -15.99 -4.38 -10.47
N ARG A 112 -15.91 -4.89 -11.70
CA ARG A 112 -17.07 -5.16 -12.56
C ARG A 112 -17.97 -6.25 -11.97
N ALA A 113 -17.38 -7.31 -11.44
CA ALA A 113 -18.12 -8.38 -10.76
C ALA A 113 -18.86 -7.84 -9.52
N PHE A 114 -18.15 -7.08 -8.69
CA PHE A 114 -18.73 -6.44 -7.51
C PHE A 114 -19.94 -5.55 -7.86
N LEU A 115 -19.81 -4.70 -8.89
CA LEU A 115 -20.92 -3.83 -9.30
C LEU A 115 -22.17 -4.60 -9.76
N LYS A 116 -22.01 -5.73 -10.43
CA LYS A 116 -23.14 -6.59 -10.81
C LYS A 116 -23.90 -7.12 -9.60
N GLU A 117 -23.20 -7.45 -8.52
CA GLU A 117 -23.82 -7.92 -7.27
C GLU A 117 -24.54 -6.81 -6.53
N VAL A 118 -23.98 -5.61 -6.51
CA VAL A 118 -24.58 -4.46 -5.81
C VAL A 118 -25.79 -3.89 -6.54
N GLN A 119 -25.84 -4.02 -7.87
CA GLN A 119 -26.93 -3.52 -8.71
C GLN A 119 -28.03 -4.57 -8.98
N ALA A 120 -27.77 -5.81 -8.59
CA ALA A 120 -28.77 -6.88 -8.69
C ALA A 120 -29.76 -6.83 -7.52
#